data_1f899c0e288a298db49e37a0601ac631
#
_entry.id   1f899c0e288a298db49e37a0601ac631
#
_cell.length_a   1.000
_cell.length_b   1.000
_cell.length_c   1.000
_cell.angle_alpha   90.00
_cell.angle_beta   90.00
_cell.angle_gamma   90.00
#
_symmetry.space_group_name_H-M   'P 1'
#
loop_
_entity.id
_entity.type
_entity.pdbx_description
1 polymer ?
#
loop_
_entity_poly.entity_id
_entity_poly.type
_entity_poly.pdbx_seq_one_letter_code
_entity_poly.pdbx_strand_id
1 'polypeptide(L)'
;MASSDQIGDFLTRIRNASSAGHRSVDIPASNLKREITRVLQETGFIRKYVVVEDGRQGIIKILLKYSGRTPVIQGLERVSTPGRRLYAGAGDIPKVINGLGYAILSTPKGVLTDKQSREANVGGEILLKVW
;
A
#
# COMPACT_ATOMS: atom_id res chain seq x y z
N MET A 1 11.18 -23.91 -0.73
CA MET A 1 10.37 -23.02 0.06
C MET A 1 9.55 -22.08 -0.81
N ALA A 2 8.31 -21.95 -0.49
CA ALA A 2 7.49 -21.00 -1.22
C ALA A 2 7.99 -19.58 -1.01
N SER A 3 7.90 -18.75 -2.03
CA SER A 3 8.23 -17.35 -1.90
C SER A 3 7.25 -16.70 -0.92
N SER A 4 7.77 -15.89 -0.01
CA SER A 4 6.92 -15.15 0.90
C SER A 4 6.32 -13.94 0.18
N ASP A 5 5.06 -13.65 0.47
CA ASP A 5 4.42 -12.44 -0.02
C ASP A 5 4.66 -11.32 0.99
N GLN A 6 5.76 -10.59 0.81
CA GLN A 6 6.13 -9.50 1.71
C GLN A 6 5.11 -8.38 1.70
N ILE A 7 4.49 -8.11 0.57
CA ILE A 7 3.45 -7.09 0.49
C ILE A 7 2.19 -7.57 1.20
N GLY A 8 1.82 -8.84 1.02
CA GLY A 8 0.70 -9.44 1.74
C GLY A 8 0.90 -9.35 3.26
N ASP A 9 2.09 -9.67 3.74
CA ASP A 9 2.43 -9.55 5.15
C ASP A 9 2.34 -8.08 5.62
N PHE A 10 2.86 -7.15 4.83
CA PHE A 10 2.78 -5.71 5.10
C PHE A 10 1.31 -5.28 5.28
N LEU A 11 0.43 -5.64 4.36
CA LEU A 11 -0.98 -5.29 4.44
C LEU A 11 -1.67 -5.94 5.64
N THR A 12 -1.33 -7.19 5.94
CA THR A 12 -1.89 -7.92 7.08
C THR A 12 -1.51 -7.25 8.39
N ARG A 13 -0.26 -6.82 8.53
CA ARG A 13 0.19 -6.12 9.75
C ARG A 13 -0.57 -4.80 9.95
N ILE A 14 -0.76 -4.04 8.89
CA ILE A 14 -1.53 -2.78 8.96
C ILE A 14 -2.98 -3.08 9.31
N ARG A 15 -3.59 -4.06 8.66
CA ARG A 15 -4.97 -4.44 8.89
C ARG A 15 -5.20 -4.88 10.33
N ASN A 16 -4.34 -5.74 10.84
CA ASN A 16 -4.46 -6.25 12.21
C ASN A 16 -4.26 -5.14 13.24
N ALA A 17 -3.28 -4.27 13.04
CA ALA A 17 -3.03 -3.15 13.94
C ALA A 17 -4.21 -2.17 13.94
N SER A 18 -4.78 -1.89 12.78
CA SER A 18 -5.97 -1.01 12.66
C SER A 18 -7.17 -1.60 13.37
N SER A 19 -7.42 -2.90 13.18
CA SER A 19 -8.54 -3.59 13.83
C SER A 19 -8.39 -3.64 15.34
N ALA A 20 -7.16 -3.74 15.84
CA ALA A 20 -6.88 -3.76 17.27
C ALA A 20 -6.84 -2.34 17.88
N GLY A 21 -6.96 -1.31 17.08
CA GLY A 21 -6.93 0.08 17.56
C GLY A 21 -5.54 0.56 17.95
N HIS A 22 -4.49 -0.06 17.44
CA HIS A 22 -3.12 0.36 17.74
C HIS A 22 -2.82 1.73 17.16
N ARG A 23 -2.01 2.51 17.86
CA ARG A 23 -1.61 3.84 17.40
C ARG A 23 -0.61 3.76 16.25
N SER A 24 0.27 2.78 16.29
CA SER A 24 1.31 2.60 15.27
C SER A 24 1.61 1.14 15.04
N VAL A 25 2.31 0.86 13.95
CA VAL A 25 2.78 -0.48 13.62
C VAL A 25 4.17 -0.38 13.01
N ASP A 26 5.05 -1.32 13.40
CA ASP A 26 6.41 -1.39 12.90
C ASP A 26 6.51 -2.54 11.90
N ILE A 27 7.12 -2.28 10.75
CA ILE A 27 7.20 -3.25 9.66
C ILE A 27 8.63 -3.23 9.11
N PRO A 28 9.23 -4.42 8.88
CA PRO A 28 10.55 -4.46 8.22
C PRO A 28 10.50 -3.73 6.89
N ALA A 29 11.49 -2.87 6.64
CA ALA A 29 11.48 -1.99 5.47
C ALA A 29 11.99 -2.69 4.22
N SER A 30 11.53 -2.20 3.07
CA SER A 30 12.10 -2.45 1.76
C SER A 30 11.80 -1.23 0.90
N ASN A 31 12.47 -1.10 -0.23
CA ASN A 31 12.22 0.04 -1.11
C ASN A 31 10.76 0.10 -1.55
N LEU A 32 10.19 -1.05 -1.93
CA LEU A 32 8.80 -1.12 -2.38
C LEU A 32 7.83 -0.78 -1.25
N LYS A 33 8.04 -1.31 -0.06
CA LYS A 33 7.19 -1.01 1.10
C LYS A 33 7.24 0.47 1.48
N ARG A 34 8.42 1.10 1.41
CA ARG A 34 8.55 2.54 1.66
C ARG A 34 7.74 3.34 0.65
N GLU A 35 7.80 2.97 -0.63
CA GLU A 35 7.06 3.66 -1.67
C GLU A 35 5.55 3.50 -1.52
N ILE A 36 5.09 2.30 -1.16
CA ILE A 36 3.67 2.07 -0.87
C ILE A 36 3.24 2.92 0.33
N THR A 37 4.06 2.96 1.38
CA THR A 37 3.76 3.75 2.58
C THR A 37 3.69 5.25 2.25
N ARG A 38 4.60 5.75 1.42
CA ARG A 38 4.56 7.14 0.96
C ARG A 38 3.24 7.45 0.26
N VAL A 39 2.78 6.58 -0.62
CA VAL A 39 1.51 6.76 -1.33
C VAL A 39 0.33 6.75 -0.36
N LEU A 40 0.34 5.85 0.64
CA LEU A 40 -0.71 5.81 1.65
C LEU A 40 -0.78 7.11 2.46
N GLN A 41 0.36 7.72 2.75
CA GLN A 41 0.37 9.01 3.43
C GLN A 41 -0.13 10.13 2.52
N GLU A 42 0.33 10.18 1.28
CA GLU A 42 -0.08 11.22 0.33
C GLU A 42 -1.56 11.18 0.02
N THR A 43 -2.16 9.99 0.05
CA THR A 43 -3.59 9.82 -0.18
C THR A 43 -4.42 9.94 1.10
N GLY A 44 -3.80 10.14 2.24
CA GLY A 44 -4.50 10.42 3.49
C GLY A 44 -4.96 9.21 4.27
N PHE A 45 -4.47 8.01 3.97
CA PHE A 45 -4.88 6.79 4.68
C PHE A 45 -4.12 6.56 5.98
N ILE A 46 -2.92 7.12 6.11
CA ILE A 46 -2.14 7.07 7.35
C ILE A 46 -1.75 8.48 7.76
N ARG A 47 -1.42 8.69 9.05
CA ARG A 47 -1.04 10.01 9.53
C ARG A 47 0.34 10.40 9.06
N LYS A 48 1.33 9.56 9.34
CA LYS A 48 2.70 9.72 8.89
C LYS A 48 3.48 8.44 9.11
N TYR A 49 4.70 8.43 8.62
CA TYR A 49 5.61 7.32 8.82
C TYR A 49 7.04 7.84 8.99
N VAL A 50 7.86 7.03 9.63
CA VAL A 50 9.30 7.27 9.70
C VAL A 50 10.02 5.97 9.40
N VAL A 51 11.20 6.08 8.80
CA VAL A 51 12.07 4.93 8.56
C VAL A 51 13.19 4.99 9.58
N VAL A 52 13.31 3.93 10.37
CA VAL A 52 14.30 3.83 11.45
C VAL A 52 15.37 2.84 11.02
N GLU A 53 16.63 3.26 11.08
CA GLU A 53 17.74 2.36 10.77
C GLU A 53 17.98 1.42 11.94
N ASP A 54 18.16 0.13 11.63
CA ASP A 54 18.38 -0.90 12.64
C ASP A 54 19.66 -1.69 12.38
N GLY A 55 20.54 -1.20 11.50
CA GLY A 55 21.73 -1.90 11.08
C GLY A 55 21.51 -2.99 10.05
N ARG A 56 20.27 -3.14 9.58
CA ARG A 56 19.89 -4.13 8.56
C ARG A 56 19.11 -3.40 7.46
N GLN A 57 17.89 -3.88 7.13
CA GLN A 57 17.06 -3.23 6.12
C GLN A 57 16.35 -1.98 6.64
N GLY A 58 16.24 -1.82 7.95
CA GLY A 58 15.48 -0.76 8.56
C GLY A 58 14.05 -1.16 8.91
N ILE A 59 13.38 -0.30 9.64
CA ILE A 59 12.01 -0.51 10.07
C ILE A 59 11.19 0.69 9.65
N ILE A 60 10.02 0.48 9.05
CA ILE A 60 9.04 1.53 8.79
C ILE A 60 8.09 1.55 9.97
N LYS A 61 8.06 2.67 10.69
CA LYS A 61 7.06 2.90 11.73
C LYS A 61 5.93 3.71 11.12
N ILE A 62 4.74 3.16 11.08
CA ILE A 62 3.56 3.79 10.49
C ILE A 62 2.63 4.23 11.61
N LEU A 63 2.28 5.52 11.62
CA LEU A 63 1.26 6.03 12.53
C LEU A 63 -0.08 5.94 11.83
N LEU A 64 -0.96 5.14 12.42
CA LEU A 64 -2.28 4.86 11.85
C LEU A 64 -3.22 6.04 12.07
N LYS A 65 -4.23 6.13 11.23
CA LYS A 65 -5.18 7.24 11.25
C LYS A 65 -6.57 6.73 11.55
N TYR A 66 -7.26 7.42 12.45
CA TYR A 66 -8.61 7.09 12.88
C TYR A 66 -9.51 8.31 12.79
N SER A 67 -10.80 8.06 12.55
CA SER A 67 -11.85 9.05 12.70
C SER A 67 -12.65 8.61 13.92
N GLY A 68 -12.41 9.25 15.08
CA GLY A 68 -12.90 8.72 16.34
C GLY A 68 -12.24 7.39 16.65
N ARG A 69 -13.05 6.33 16.75
CA ARG A 69 -12.55 4.97 16.98
C ARG A 69 -12.50 4.12 15.71
N THR A 70 -12.92 4.68 14.58
CA THR A 70 -12.99 3.96 13.32
C THR A 70 -11.72 4.18 12.50
N PRO A 71 -11.04 3.11 12.06
CA PRO A 71 -9.87 3.27 11.19
C PRO A 71 -10.25 3.97 9.89
N VAL A 72 -9.39 4.87 9.42
CA VAL A 72 -9.59 5.53 8.11
C VAL A 72 -9.43 4.50 6.99
N ILE A 73 -8.50 3.57 7.13
CA ILE A 73 -8.39 2.45 6.20
C ILE A 73 -9.52 1.48 6.50
N GLN A 74 -10.46 1.34 5.59
CA GLN A 74 -11.58 0.42 5.74
C GLN A 74 -11.32 -0.91 5.04
N GLY A 75 -10.50 -0.91 4.01
CA GLY A 75 -10.13 -2.12 3.31
C GLY A 75 -8.74 -2.03 2.70
N LEU A 76 -8.02 -3.14 2.76
CA LEU A 76 -6.73 -3.35 2.10
C LEU A 76 -6.79 -4.71 1.44
N GLU A 77 -6.65 -4.75 0.11
CA GLU A 77 -6.76 -5.97 -0.65
C GLU A 77 -5.52 -6.17 -1.50
N ARG A 78 -4.88 -7.34 -1.34
CA ARG A 78 -3.75 -7.73 -2.18
C ARG A 78 -4.30 -8.14 -3.54
N VAL A 79 -3.77 -7.58 -4.63
CA VAL A 79 -4.21 -7.91 -5.98
C VAL A 79 -3.20 -8.83 -6.65
N SER A 80 -2.00 -8.32 -6.97
CA SER A 80 -0.94 -9.12 -7.57
C SER A 80 -0.21 -9.89 -6.47
N THR A 81 0.04 -11.18 -6.68
CA THR A 81 0.75 -12.01 -5.72
C THR A 81 1.95 -12.67 -6.39
N PRO A 82 2.92 -13.22 -5.62
CA PRO A 82 4.05 -13.93 -6.23
C PRO A 82 3.62 -15.08 -7.14
N GLY A 83 2.53 -15.76 -6.80
CA GLY A 83 2.02 -16.87 -7.61
C GLY A 83 1.13 -16.44 -8.75
N ARG A 84 0.68 -15.20 -8.78
CA ARG A 84 -0.23 -14.71 -9.82
C ARG A 84 -0.06 -13.20 -9.97
N ARG A 85 0.85 -12.80 -10.85
CA ARG A 85 1.09 -11.38 -11.14
C ARG A 85 -0.02 -10.84 -12.04
N LEU A 86 -0.52 -9.65 -11.70
CA LEU A 86 -1.60 -8.99 -12.44
C LEU A 86 -1.13 -7.61 -12.91
N TYR A 87 -1.28 -7.36 -14.20
CA TYR A 87 -0.85 -6.11 -14.84
C TYR A 87 -2.02 -5.47 -15.55
N ALA A 88 -1.96 -4.16 -15.73
CA ALA A 88 -2.94 -3.44 -16.53
C ALA A 88 -2.25 -2.35 -17.33
N GLY A 89 -2.67 -2.16 -18.58
CA GLY A 89 -2.27 -1.00 -19.36
C GLY A 89 -2.98 0.25 -18.88
N ALA A 90 -2.51 1.41 -19.32
CA ALA A 90 -3.04 2.69 -18.85
C ALA A 90 -4.55 2.85 -19.04
N GLY A 91 -5.11 2.26 -20.11
CA GLY A 91 -6.53 2.32 -20.37
C GLY A 91 -7.38 1.28 -19.66
N ASP A 92 -6.73 0.31 -19.00
CA ASP A 92 -7.42 -0.84 -18.39
C ASP A 92 -7.32 -0.87 -16.87
N ILE A 93 -6.82 0.19 -16.25
CA ILE A 93 -6.65 0.25 -14.80
C ILE A 93 -8.02 0.36 -14.15
N PRO A 94 -8.38 -0.58 -13.25
CA PRO A 94 -9.70 -0.56 -12.62
C PRO A 94 -9.85 0.60 -11.63
N LYS A 95 -11.04 1.11 -11.51
CA LYS A 95 -11.40 2.05 -10.46
C LYS A 95 -11.83 1.28 -9.23
N VAL A 96 -11.44 1.76 -8.06
CA VAL A 96 -11.80 1.15 -6.79
C VAL A 96 -12.99 1.92 -6.21
N ILE A 97 -14.10 1.23 -5.98
CA ILE A 97 -15.35 1.81 -5.45
C ILE A 97 -15.71 3.11 -6.20
N ASN A 98 -15.83 3.01 -7.53
CA ASN A 98 -16.18 4.14 -8.41
C ASN A 98 -15.29 5.38 -8.21
N GLY A 99 -14.01 5.16 -7.88
CA GLY A 99 -13.06 6.24 -7.70
C GLY A 99 -12.96 6.77 -6.26
N LEU A 100 -13.67 6.19 -5.32
CA LEU A 100 -13.56 6.58 -3.90
C LEU A 100 -12.36 5.95 -3.22
N GLY A 101 -11.92 4.79 -3.72
CA GLY A 101 -10.69 4.15 -3.26
C GLY A 101 -9.58 4.31 -4.29
N TYR A 102 -8.45 3.66 -4.02
CA TYR A 102 -7.26 3.72 -4.88
C TYR A 102 -6.73 2.32 -5.13
N ALA A 103 -6.28 2.09 -6.38
CA ALA A 103 -5.35 1.01 -6.66
C ALA A 103 -3.95 1.60 -6.61
N ILE A 104 -2.99 0.83 -6.11
CA ILE A 104 -1.59 1.25 -6.08
C ILE A 104 -0.82 0.32 -7.01
N LEU A 105 -0.10 0.91 -7.96
CA LEU A 105 0.59 0.19 -9.02
C LEU A 105 2.09 0.42 -8.97
N SER A 106 2.84 -0.60 -9.37
CA SER A 106 4.25 -0.46 -9.68
C SER A 106 4.39 -0.21 -11.18
N THR A 107 4.86 0.95 -11.55
CA THR A 107 4.97 1.38 -12.95
C THR A 107 6.41 1.74 -13.30
N PRO A 108 6.74 1.89 -14.61
CA PRO A 108 8.07 2.39 -14.99
C PRO A 108 8.40 3.77 -14.43
N LYS A 109 7.40 4.55 -14.05
CA LYS A 109 7.59 5.87 -13.44
C LYS A 109 7.53 5.86 -11.91
N GLY A 110 7.55 4.68 -11.31
CA GLY A 110 7.51 4.52 -9.86
C GLY A 110 6.20 3.95 -9.35
N VAL A 111 6.02 3.96 -8.03
CA VAL A 111 4.79 3.50 -7.41
C VAL A 111 3.77 4.63 -7.44
N LEU A 112 2.65 4.40 -8.11
CA LEU A 112 1.64 5.42 -8.36
C LEU A 112 0.25 4.91 -7.98
N THR A 113 -0.68 5.83 -7.73
CA THR A 113 -2.09 5.48 -7.64
C THR A 113 -2.65 5.24 -9.04
N ASP A 114 -3.83 4.61 -9.11
CA ASP A 114 -4.53 4.43 -10.38
C ASP A 114 -4.80 5.77 -11.08
N LYS A 115 -5.14 6.81 -10.32
CA LYS A 115 -5.39 8.15 -10.88
C LYS A 115 -4.11 8.74 -11.48
N GLN A 116 -3.00 8.66 -10.76
CA GLN A 116 -1.71 9.13 -11.25
C GLN A 116 -1.23 8.35 -12.47
N SER A 117 -1.45 7.03 -12.48
CA SER A 117 -1.07 6.18 -13.61
C SER A 117 -1.85 6.55 -14.87
N ARG A 118 -3.15 6.82 -14.74
CA ARG A 118 -3.97 7.27 -15.89
C ARG A 118 -3.50 8.62 -16.40
N GLU A 119 -3.23 9.58 -15.51
CA GLU A 119 -2.75 10.92 -15.89
C GLU A 119 -1.41 10.84 -16.60
N ALA A 120 -0.51 9.98 -16.12
CA ALA A 120 0.80 9.79 -16.70
C ALA A 120 0.77 8.88 -17.94
N ASN A 121 -0.38 8.28 -18.24
CA ASN A 121 -0.58 7.34 -19.36
C ASN A 121 0.40 6.16 -19.29
N VAL A 122 0.56 5.58 -18.10
CA VAL A 122 1.39 4.40 -17.87
C VAL A 122 0.60 3.32 -17.18
N GLY A 123 0.86 2.08 -17.55
CA GLY A 123 0.34 0.91 -16.85
C GLY A 123 1.43 0.27 -16.00
N GLY A 124 1.08 -0.80 -15.33
CA GLY A 124 2.02 -1.53 -14.51
C GLY A 124 1.38 -2.66 -13.74
N GLU A 125 2.09 -3.15 -12.75
CA GLU A 125 1.60 -4.22 -11.88
C GLU A 125 0.66 -3.63 -10.84
N ILE A 126 -0.54 -4.18 -10.74
CA ILE A 126 -1.52 -3.75 -9.73
C ILE A 126 -1.17 -4.44 -8.42
N LEU A 127 -0.60 -3.70 -7.48
CA LEU A 127 -0.12 -4.28 -6.24
C LEU A 127 -1.24 -4.53 -5.24
N LEU A 128 -2.07 -3.53 -5.01
CA LEU A 128 -3.11 -3.60 -3.98
C LEU A 128 -4.20 -2.57 -4.25
N LYS A 129 -5.30 -2.73 -3.53
CA LYS A 129 -6.38 -1.75 -3.47
C LYS A 129 -6.55 -1.30 -2.03
N VAL A 130 -6.87 -0.03 -1.82
CA VAL A 130 -7.12 0.57 -0.52
C VAL A 130 -8.32 1.50 -0.60
N TRP A 131 -9.14 1.43 0.42
CA TRP A 131 -10.30 2.32 0.53
C TRP A 131 -10.69 2.57 1.99
#